data_d6afca7ae41a64a0870997793e92bdc4
#
_entry.id   d6afca7ae41a64a0870997793e92bdc4
#
_cell.length_a   1.000
_cell.length_b   1.000
_cell.length_c   1.000
_cell.angle_alpha   90.00
_cell.angle_beta   90.00
_cell.angle_gamma   90.00
#
_symmetry.space_group_name_H-M   'P 1'
#
loop_
_entity.id
_entity.type
_entity.pdbx_description
1 polymer ?
#
loop_
_entity_poly.entity_id
_entity_poly.type
_entity_poly.pdbx_seq_one_letter_code
_entity_poly.pdbx_strand_id
1 'polypeptide(L)'
;MLDNELKSYLLPNLFNAAVRAGAAIMQVYKNKEDYDISIKSDKTPITVADRRAHETIKTYLGPTRIPILSEEGREMRYEERCNWELFWLVDPLDGTVEFIKGNNEFTVNIALMENNRSVASVVYVPYLGKMYLAWRGGGAFLKEGVAADSDAEYSYGQIVESMRRLPVESCLLYTSPSPRDTR
;
A
#
# COMPACT_ATOMS: atom_id res chain seq x y z
N MET A 1 24.26 3.39 0.37
CA MET A 1 23.86 2.60 -0.81
C MET A 1 22.34 2.50 -0.90
N LEU A 2 21.64 2.01 0.14
CA LEU A 2 20.17 1.91 0.19
C LEU A 2 19.45 3.26 -0.08
N ASP A 3 19.99 4.37 0.36
CA ASP A 3 19.37 5.70 0.22
C ASP A 3 19.22 6.18 -1.24
N ASN A 4 20.21 5.90 -2.09
CA ASN A 4 20.13 6.23 -3.52
C ASN A 4 19.24 5.23 -4.28
N GLU A 5 19.36 3.95 -3.97
CA GLU A 5 18.53 2.89 -4.55
C GLU A 5 17.06 3.06 -4.11
N LEU A 6 16.82 3.41 -2.85
CA LEU A 6 15.49 3.73 -2.34
C LEU A 6 14.84 4.82 -3.19
N LYS A 7 15.51 5.93 -3.43
CA LYS A 7 14.94 7.07 -4.16
C LYS A 7 14.81 6.82 -5.66
N SER A 8 15.82 6.23 -6.30
CA SER A 8 15.84 6.09 -7.75
C SER A 8 15.02 4.91 -8.25
N TYR A 9 14.83 3.86 -7.45
CA TYR A 9 14.23 2.60 -7.90
C TYR A 9 13.10 2.12 -6.98
N LEU A 10 13.31 1.99 -5.67
CA LEU A 10 12.33 1.36 -4.80
C LEU A 10 11.08 2.22 -4.56
N LEU A 11 11.24 3.55 -4.37
CA LEU A 11 10.08 4.43 -4.18
C LEU A 11 9.20 4.56 -5.43
N PRO A 12 9.73 4.70 -6.66
CA PRO A 12 8.91 4.63 -7.86
C PRO A 12 8.15 3.31 -8.01
N ASN A 13 8.81 2.17 -7.77
CA ASN A 13 8.12 0.87 -7.82
C ASN A 13 7.02 0.74 -6.77
N LEU A 14 7.29 1.18 -5.53
CA LEU A 14 6.33 1.21 -4.43
C LEU A 14 5.10 2.06 -4.80
N PHE A 15 5.32 3.26 -5.30
CA PHE A 15 4.27 4.20 -5.68
C PHE A 15 3.42 3.66 -6.83
N ASN A 16 4.07 3.23 -7.91
CA ASN A 16 3.39 2.71 -9.10
C ASN A 16 2.64 1.41 -8.80
N ALA A 17 3.22 0.51 -7.99
CA ALA A 17 2.53 -0.70 -7.53
C ALA A 17 1.19 -0.37 -6.86
N ALA A 18 1.17 0.62 -5.94
CA ALA A 18 -0.05 1.02 -5.25
C ALA A 18 -1.08 1.65 -6.21
N VAL A 19 -0.66 2.53 -7.13
CA VAL A 19 -1.55 3.13 -8.14
C VAL A 19 -2.21 2.06 -9.00
N ARG A 20 -1.41 1.11 -9.51
CA ARG A 20 -1.90 0.04 -10.38
C ARG A 20 -2.78 -0.97 -9.66
N ALA A 21 -2.44 -1.32 -8.42
CA ALA A 21 -3.31 -2.16 -7.59
C ALA A 21 -4.65 -1.48 -7.35
N GLY A 22 -4.65 -0.18 -7.02
CA GLY A 22 -5.87 0.60 -6.88
C GLY A 22 -6.70 0.65 -8.17
N ALA A 23 -6.06 0.74 -9.34
CA ALA A 23 -6.73 0.66 -10.64
C ALA A 23 -7.45 -0.69 -10.81
N ALA A 24 -6.76 -1.79 -10.51
CA ALA A 24 -7.33 -3.14 -10.59
C ALA A 24 -8.51 -3.32 -9.63
N ILE A 25 -8.41 -2.79 -8.40
CA ILE A 25 -9.50 -2.78 -7.42
C ILE A 25 -10.70 -2.00 -7.94
N MET A 26 -10.49 -0.78 -8.44
CA MET A 26 -11.57 0.10 -8.90
C MET A 26 -12.28 -0.42 -10.15
N GLN A 27 -11.60 -1.20 -11.00
CA GLN A 27 -12.24 -1.90 -12.12
C GLN A 27 -13.28 -2.91 -11.62
N VAL A 28 -12.96 -3.69 -10.58
CA VAL A 28 -13.88 -4.63 -9.96
C VAL A 28 -14.97 -3.88 -9.19
N TYR A 29 -14.61 -2.83 -8.44
CA TYR A 29 -15.54 -2.08 -7.60
C TYR A 29 -16.69 -1.45 -8.38
N LYS A 30 -16.43 -1.02 -9.61
CA LYS A 30 -17.45 -0.44 -10.50
C LYS A 30 -18.45 -1.49 -11.00
N ASN A 31 -18.10 -2.79 -11.00
CA ASN A 31 -18.88 -3.90 -11.52
C ASN A 31 -19.16 -4.92 -10.41
N LYS A 32 -20.19 -4.68 -9.61
CA LYS A 32 -20.53 -5.53 -8.44
C LYS A 32 -20.79 -7.02 -8.80
N GLU A 33 -21.18 -7.30 -10.04
CA GLU A 33 -21.38 -8.67 -10.54
C GLU A 33 -20.08 -9.46 -10.63
N ASP A 34 -18.92 -8.77 -10.68
CA ASP A 34 -17.59 -9.35 -10.82
C ASP A 34 -16.89 -9.64 -9.47
N TYR A 35 -17.56 -9.48 -8.33
CA TYR A 35 -16.88 -9.57 -7.02
C TYR A 35 -16.34 -10.96 -6.70
N ASP A 36 -16.97 -12.04 -7.19
CA ASP A 36 -16.54 -13.43 -6.97
C ASP A 36 -16.01 -13.67 -5.54
N ILE A 37 -16.94 -13.54 -4.58
CA ILE A 37 -16.59 -13.58 -3.15
C ILE A 37 -16.34 -15.02 -2.74
N SER A 38 -15.16 -15.27 -2.16
CA SER A 38 -14.78 -16.54 -1.54
C SER A 38 -14.47 -16.31 -0.05
N ILE A 39 -14.39 -17.38 0.71
CA ILE A 39 -14.09 -17.35 2.15
C ILE A 39 -12.76 -18.04 2.38
N LYS A 40 -11.81 -17.35 3.02
CA LYS A 40 -10.51 -17.92 3.43
C LYS A 40 -10.69 -18.95 4.57
N SER A 41 -9.64 -19.70 4.88
CA SER A 41 -9.62 -20.68 5.97
C SER A 41 -9.88 -20.07 7.36
N ASP A 42 -9.49 -18.82 7.56
CA ASP A 42 -9.74 -18.03 8.77
C ASP A 42 -11.12 -17.36 8.83
N LYS A 43 -12.00 -17.68 7.86
CA LYS A 43 -13.37 -17.15 7.69
C LYS A 43 -13.44 -15.68 7.25
N THR A 44 -12.33 -15.06 6.82
CA THR A 44 -12.35 -13.73 6.20
C THR A 44 -12.76 -13.82 4.72
N PRO A 45 -13.51 -12.85 4.19
CA PRO A 45 -13.82 -12.81 2.77
C PRO A 45 -12.60 -12.41 1.94
N ILE A 46 -12.51 -12.97 0.74
CA ILE A 46 -11.58 -12.57 -0.31
C ILE A 46 -12.35 -12.39 -1.60
N THR A 47 -12.03 -11.41 -2.38
CA THR A 47 -12.66 -11.12 -3.66
C THR A 47 -11.67 -11.26 -4.82
N VAL A 48 -12.19 -11.22 -6.04
CA VAL A 48 -11.32 -11.11 -7.22
C VAL A 48 -10.49 -9.83 -7.23
N ALA A 49 -10.96 -8.76 -6.55
CA ALA A 49 -10.20 -7.50 -6.42
C ALA A 49 -8.91 -7.69 -5.62
N ASP A 50 -8.97 -8.41 -4.49
CA ASP A 50 -7.80 -8.74 -3.66
C ASP A 50 -6.75 -9.49 -4.47
N ARG A 51 -7.18 -10.53 -5.21
CA ARG A 51 -6.29 -11.35 -6.05
C ARG A 51 -5.66 -10.55 -7.19
N ARG A 52 -6.45 -9.72 -7.89
CA ARG A 52 -5.94 -8.86 -8.99
C ARG A 52 -4.96 -7.82 -8.46
N ALA A 53 -5.26 -7.18 -7.33
CA ALA A 53 -4.37 -6.23 -6.69
C ALA A 53 -3.05 -6.89 -6.29
N HIS A 54 -3.09 -8.07 -5.68
CA HIS A 54 -1.92 -8.86 -5.29
C HIS A 54 -1.01 -9.16 -6.50
N GLU A 55 -1.57 -9.72 -7.58
CA GLU A 55 -0.77 -10.05 -8.78
C GLU A 55 -0.21 -8.79 -9.45
N THR A 56 -0.96 -7.69 -9.44
CA THR A 56 -0.49 -6.40 -9.95
C THR A 56 0.70 -5.90 -9.14
N ILE A 57 0.63 -5.91 -7.81
CA ILE A 57 1.74 -5.50 -6.93
C ILE A 57 2.98 -6.37 -7.17
N LYS A 58 2.82 -7.68 -7.31
CA LYS A 58 3.93 -8.59 -7.62
C LYS A 58 4.63 -8.25 -8.93
N THR A 59 3.89 -7.80 -9.95
CA THR A 59 4.48 -7.39 -11.24
C THR A 59 5.44 -6.22 -11.07
N TYR A 60 5.12 -5.27 -10.19
CA TYR A 60 5.95 -4.09 -9.93
C TYR A 60 7.08 -4.36 -8.92
N LEU A 61 6.82 -5.11 -7.87
CA LEU A 61 7.79 -5.36 -6.82
C LEU A 61 8.71 -6.54 -7.10
N GLY A 62 8.28 -7.53 -7.89
CA GLY A 62 9.08 -8.70 -8.25
C GLY A 62 10.44 -8.38 -8.86
N PRO A 63 10.56 -7.42 -9.80
CA PRO A 63 11.85 -7.01 -10.38
C PRO A 63 12.85 -6.48 -9.35
N THR A 64 12.41 -6.02 -8.17
CA THR A 64 13.30 -5.59 -7.09
C THR A 64 14.11 -6.73 -6.48
N ARG A 65 13.68 -7.97 -6.67
CA ARG A 65 14.24 -9.20 -6.06
C ARG A 65 14.23 -9.20 -4.53
N ILE A 66 13.49 -8.28 -3.92
CA ILE A 66 13.25 -8.24 -2.48
C ILE A 66 12.06 -9.17 -2.18
N PRO A 67 12.14 -10.06 -1.17
CA PRO A 67 11.03 -10.94 -0.80
C PRO A 67 9.74 -10.16 -0.54
N ILE A 68 8.60 -10.75 -0.90
CA ILE A 68 7.27 -10.16 -0.71
C ILE A 68 6.50 -11.02 0.30
N LEU A 69 6.13 -10.44 1.43
CA LEU A 69 5.19 -10.99 2.40
C LEU A 69 3.84 -10.28 2.19
N SER A 70 2.89 -10.99 1.61
CA SER A 70 1.57 -10.45 1.30
C SER A 70 0.49 -11.24 2.00
N GLU A 71 -0.58 -10.56 2.43
CA GLU A 71 -1.76 -11.18 3.02
C GLU A 71 -2.42 -12.18 2.05
N GLU A 72 -2.46 -11.85 0.75
CA GLU A 72 -3.00 -12.71 -0.30
C GLU A 72 -1.94 -13.63 -0.93
N GLY A 73 -0.76 -13.68 -0.34
CA GLY A 73 0.32 -14.56 -0.75
C GLY A 73 0.12 -15.99 -0.27
N ARG A 74 1.07 -16.87 -0.66
CA ARG A 74 1.11 -18.20 -0.07
C ARG A 74 1.36 -18.11 1.43
N GLU A 75 0.76 -18.99 2.19
CA GLU A 75 1.09 -19.15 3.60
C GLU A 75 2.59 -19.49 3.75
N MET A 76 3.30 -18.67 4.52
CA MET A 76 4.74 -18.83 4.79
C MET A 76 4.97 -19.12 6.27
N ARG A 77 5.68 -20.21 6.55
CA ARG A 77 6.09 -20.51 7.93
C ARG A 77 7.09 -19.47 8.43
N TYR A 78 7.13 -19.30 9.74
CA TYR A 78 8.03 -18.32 10.37
C TYR A 78 9.48 -18.55 9.99
N GLU A 79 9.93 -19.80 9.95
CA GLU A 79 11.30 -20.23 9.64
C GLU A 79 11.75 -19.80 8.23
N GLU A 80 10.82 -19.65 7.28
CA GLU A 80 11.13 -19.21 5.91
C GLU A 80 11.46 -17.71 5.85
N ARG A 81 10.91 -16.92 6.76
CA ARG A 81 10.97 -15.46 6.73
C ARG A 81 11.69 -14.79 7.89
N CYS A 82 12.02 -15.54 8.95
CA CYS A 82 12.62 -14.98 10.17
C CYS A 82 14.00 -14.33 9.95
N ASN A 83 14.72 -14.75 8.89
CA ASN A 83 16.03 -14.20 8.52
C ASN A 83 15.97 -13.12 7.44
N TRP A 84 14.78 -12.66 7.05
CA TRP A 84 14.68 -11.58 6.07
C TRP A 84 15.01 -10.25 6.73
N GLU A 85 16.14 -9.69 6.35
CA GLU A 85 16.54 -8.35 6.78
C GLU A 85 15.79 -7.26 6.03
N LEU A 86 15.46 -7.51 4.75
CA LEU A 86 14.75 -6.58 3.88
C LEU A 86 13.62 -7.33 3.16
N PHE A 87 12.38 -6.82 3.24
CA PHE A 87 11.23 -7.42 2.57
C PHE A 87 10.10 -6.41 2.36
N TRP A 88 9.25 -6.68 1.38
CA TRP A 88 7.98 -5.98 1.17
C TRP A 88 6.90 -6.62 2.04
N LEU A 89 6.20 -5.79 2.82
CA LEU A 89 4.99 -6.17 3.53
C LEU A 89 3.80 -5.57 2.81
N VAL A 90 2.85 -6.41 2.38
CA VAL A 90 1.79 -6.01 1.46
C VAL A 90 0.44 -6.48 1.98
N ASP A 91 -0.49 -5.55 2.05
CA ASP A 91 -1.92 -5.80 2.13
C ASP A 91 -2.56 -5.20 0.87
N PRO A 92 -2.93 -6.04 -0.10
CA PRO A 92 -3.38 -5.58 -1.41
C PRO A 92 -4.73 -4.86 -1.38
N LEU A 93 -5.62 -5.25 -0.46
CA LEU A 93 -6.92 -4.63 -0.25
C LEU A 93 -7.32 -4.73 1.22
N ASP A 94 -6.92 -3.74 2.01
CA ASP A 94 -7.37 -3.59 3.39
C ASP A 94 -8.78 -3.01 3.43
N GLY A 95 -9.67 -3.68 4.16
CA GLY A 95 -11.08 -3.34 4.20
C GLY A 95 -11.94 -4.11 3.19
N THR A 96 -11.67 -5.41 2.95
CA THR A 96 -12.45 -6.25 2.03
C THR A 96 -13.95 -6.29 2.39
N VAL A 97 -14.28 -6.27 3.68
CA VAL A 97 -15.68 -6.19 4.14
C VAL A 97 -16.33 -4.88 3.70
N GLU A 98 -15.65 -3.77 3.84
CA GLU A 98 -16.08 -2.43 3.44
C GLU A 98 -16.20 -2.32 1.92
N PHE A 99 -15.27 -2.93 1.19
CA PHE A 99 -15.33 -3.07 -0.26
C PHE A 99 -16.61 -3.79 -0.69
N ILE A 100 -16.91 -4.94 -0.09
CA ILE A 100 -18.12 -5.74 -0.40
C ILE A 100 -19.41 -4.96 -0.08
N LYS A 101 -19.44 -4.24 1.05
CA LYS A 101 -20.56 -3.37 1.44
C LYS A 101 -20.74 -2.16 0.51
N GLY A 102 -19.68 -1.74 -0.19
CA GLY A 102 -19.72 -0.58 -1.08
C GLY A 102 -19.73 0.76 -0.35
N ASN A 103 -19.05 0.86 0.81
CA ASN A 103 -18.98 2.08 1.62
C ASN A 103 -17.77 2.96 1.30
N ASN A 104 -16.92 2.55 0.34
CA ASN A 104 -15.76 3.28 -0.16
C ASN A 104 -14.55 3.35 0.81
N GLU A 105 -14.56 2.58 1.90
CA GLU A 105 -13.55 2.60 2.97
C GLU A 105 -12.60 1.42 2.83
N PHE A 106 -11.74 1.45 1.82
CA PHE A 106 -10.71 0.43 1.58
C PHE A 106 -9.43 1.07 1.07
N THR A 107 -8.30 0.40 1.32
CA THR A 107 -6.96 0.92 0.98
C THR A 107 -6.06 -0.15 0.37
N VAL A 108 -4.99 0.30 -0.30
CA VAL A 108 -3.81 -0.51 -0.66
C VAL A 108 -2.68 -0.10 0.26
N ASN A 109 -2.11 -1.06 0.98
CA ASN A 109 -1.04 -0.81 1.94
C ASN A 109 0.21 -1.59 1.53
N ILE A 110 1.33 -0.89 1.31
CA ILE A 110 2.61 -1.52 0.98
C ILE A 110 3.71 -0.84 1.81
N ALA A 111 4.57 -1.64 2.44
CA ALA A 111 5.73 -1.15 3.17
C ALA A 111 7.00 -1.91 2.80
N LEU A 112 8.12 -1.20 2.69
CA LEU A 112 9.45 -1.78 2.69
C LEU A 112 9.92 -1.88 4.14
N MET A 113 10.21 -3.08 4.57
CA MET A 113 10.66 -3.40 5.91
C MET A 113 12.16 -3.69 5.91
N GLU A 114 12.92 -3.07 6.83
CA GLU A 114 14.33 -3.35 7.08
C GLU A 114 14.51 -3.62 8.57
N ASN A 115 15.03 -4.80 8.92
CA ASN A 115 15.24 -5.19 10.33
C ASN A 115 13.99 -4.98 11.20
N ASN A 116 12.83 -5.43 10.72
CA ASN A 116 11.51 -5.30 11.35
C ASN A 116 11.03 -3.85 11.57
N ARG A 117 11.57 -2.88 10.83
CA ARG A 117 11.12 -1.48 10.84
C ARG A 117 10.74 -1.05 9.44
N SER A 118 9.65 -0.30 9.31
CA SER A 118 9.29 0.30 8.03
C SER A 118 10.29 1.40 7.67
N VAL A 119 10.85 1.32 6.46
CA VAL A 119 11.78 2.32 5.92
C VAL A 119 11.17 3.12 4.77
N ALA A 120 10.17 2.58 4.13
CA ALA A 120 9.29 3.30 3.21
C ALA A 120 7.90 2.67 3.23
N SER A 121 6.86 3.46 3.03
CA SER A 121 5.49 2.95 3.01
C SER A 121 4.58 3.83 2.17
N VAL A 122 3.58 3.19 1.58
CA VAL A 122 2.47 3.84 0.89
C VAL A 122 1.14 3.32 1.46
N VAL A 123 0.20 4.25 1.66
CA VAL A 123 -1.22 3.96 1.89
C VAL A 123 -1.99 4.69 0.80
N TYR A 124 -2.64 3.95 -0.07
CA TYR A 124 -3.43 4.51 -1.15
C TYR A 124 -4.92 4.23 -0.92
N VAL A 125 -5.74 5.28 -1.01
CA VAL A 125 -7.20 5.23 -0.92
C VAL A 125 -7.75 5.38 -2.33
N PRO A 126 -8.00 4.30 -3.08
CA PRO A 126 -8.30 4.38 -4.52
C PRO A 126 -9.57 5.16 -4.84
N TYR A 127 -10.60 5.00 -4.00
CA TYR A 127 -11.87 5.67 -4.19
C TYR A 127 -11.78 7.19 -4.07
N LEU A 128 -10.93 7.69 -3.15
CA LEU A 128 -10.72 9.13 -2.93
C LEU A 128 -9.59 9.71 -3.78
N GLY A 129 -8.81 8.87 -4.47
CA GLY A 129 -7.61 9.31 -5.19
C GLY A 129 -6.57 9.94 -4.27
N LYS A 130 -6.47 9.49 -3.02
CA LYS A 130 -5.52 10.00 -2.01
C LYS A 130 -4.43 9.00 -1.72
N MET A 131 -3.19 9.44 -1.80
CA MET A 131 -2.02 8.62 -1.52
C MET A 131 -1.13 9.27 -0.48
N TYR A 132 -0.84 8.53 0.57
CA TYR A 132 0.13 8.87 1.60
C TYR A 132 1.41 8.08 1.35
N LEU A 133 2.54 8.76 1.27
CA LEU A 133 3.86 8.15 1.06
C LEU A 133 4.80 8.65 2.14
N ALA A 134 5.56 7.75 2.74
CA ALA A 134 6.58 8.12 3.71
C ALA A 134 7.84 7.28 3.50
N TRP A 135 9.01 7.86 3.80
CA TRP A 135 10.27 7.11 3.84
C TRP A 135 11.25 7.71 4.84
N ARG A 136 12.11 6.84 5.37
CA ARG A 136 13.12 7.21 6.35
C ARG A 136 14.05 8.30 5.79
N GLY A 137 14.23 9.38 6.55
CA GLY A 137 15.02 10.56 6.14
C GLY A 137 14.31 11.52 5.18
N GLY A 138 13.19 11.12 4.56
CA GLY A 138 12.41 11.98 3.66
C GLY A 138 11.25 12.69 4.34
N GLY A 139 10.54 11.98 5.21
CA GLY A 139 9.32 12.45 5.86
C GLY A 139 8.07 11.79 5.31
N ALA A 140 6.92 12.40 5.58
CA ALA A 140 5.62 11.93 5.11
C ALA A 140 5.01 12.94 4.14
N PHE A 141 4.28 12.45 3.15
CA PHE A 141 3.74 13.24 2.06
C PHE A 141 2.32 12.77 1.70
N LEU A 142 1.54 13.68 1.16
CA LEU A 142 0.20 13.43 0.61
C LEU A 142 0.13 13.88 -0.85
N LYS A 143 -0.39 13.03 -1.70
CA LYS A 143 -0.84 13.35 -3.05
C LYS A 143 -2.35 13.14 -3.14
N GLU A 144 -3.05 14.13 -3.67
CA GLU A 144 -4.48 14.06 -4.00
C GLU A 144 -4.65 14.03 -5.53
N GLY A 145 -5.80 13.57 -6.00
CA GLY A 145 -6.10 13.46 -7.42
C GLY A 145 -5.32 12.36 -8.14
N VAL A 146 -4.91 11.29 -7.41
CA VAL A 146 -4.30 10.11 -8.03
C VAL A 146 -5.40 9.33 -8.73
N ALA A 147 -5.41 9.38 -10.06
CA ALA A 147 -6.40 8.66 -10.85
C ALA A 147 -6.06 7.17 -10.89
N ALA A 148 -7.02 6.34 -10.46
CA ALA A 148 -6.87 4.89 -10.47
C ALA A 148 -6.88 4.28 -11.89
N ASP A 149 -7.30 5.04 -12.90
CA ASP A 149 -7.38 4.61 -14.30
C ASP A 149 -6.23 5.16 -15.17
N SER A 150 -5.27 5.87 -14.58
CA SER A 150 -4.11 6.40 -15.28
C SER A 150 -3.09 5.33 -15.61
N ASP A 151 -2.70 5.22 -16.88
CA ASP A 151 -1.57 4.39 -17.32
C ASP A 151 -0.21 5.04 -17.08
N ALA A 152 -0.16 6.21 -16.48
CA ALA A 152 1.08 6.91 -16.20
C ALA A 152 1.93 6.17 -15.17
N GLU A 153 3.22 6.08 -15.45
CA GLU A 153 4.23 5.67 -14.49
C GLU A 153 4.95 6.91 -13.96
N TYR A 154 5.15 6.92 -12.64
CA TYR A 154 5.76 8.05 -11.95
C TYR A 154 7.23 7.76 -11.64
N SER A 155 8.12 8.63 -12.10
CA SER A 155 9.51 8.69 -11.64
C SER A 155 9.61 9.35 -10.26
N TYR A 156 10.74 9.18 -9.58
CA TYR A 156 10.97 9.81 -8.27
C TYR A 156 10.77 11.34 -8.29
N GLY A 157 11.29 12.03 -9.31
CA GLY A 157 11.11 13.49 -9.46
C GLY A 157 9.63 13.88 -9.53
N GLN A 158 8.86 13.23 -10.40
CA GLN A 158 7.42 13.46 -10.54
C GLN A 158 6.64 13.17 -9.26
N ILE A 159 7.04 12.12 -8.51
CA ILE A 159 6.43 11.81 -7.23
C ILE A 159 6.65 12.97 -6.25
N VAL A 160 7.89 13.38 -6.03
CA VAL A 160 8.25 14.41 -5.05
C VAL A 160 7.64 15.77 -5.41
N GLU A 161 7.70 16.18 -6.69
CA GLU A 161 7.17 17.45 -7.16
C GLU A 161 5.63 17.54 -7.04
N SER A 162 4.94 16.40 -7.13
CA SER A 162 3.47 16.34 -7.11
C SER A 162 2.87 16.16 -5.73
N MET A 163 3.69 15.96 -4.69
CA MET A 163 3.24 15.67 -3.33
C MET A 163 3.48 16.84 -2.38
N ARG A 164 2.58 17.05 -1.45
CA ARG A 164 2.78 18.00 -0.36
C ARG A 164 3.28 17.30 0.90
N ARG A 165 4.24 17.90 1.57
CA ARG A 165 4.80 17.37 2.81
C ARG A 165 3.81 17.50 3.98
N LEU A 166 3.79 16.52 4.86
CA LEU A 166 3.00 16.50 6.08
C LEU A 166 3.89 16.76 7.32
N PRO A 167 3.35 17.38 8.38
CA PRO A 167 2.06 18.06 8.46
C PRO A 167 2.01 19.30 7.58
N VAL A 168 0.84 19.62 7.04
CA VAL A 168 0.65 20.79 6.16
C VAL A 168 0.76 22.10 6.92
N GLU A 169 0.42 22.08 8.19
CA GLU A 169 0.54 23.19 9.13
C GLU A 169 1.21 22.70 10.39
N SER A 170 1.93 23.61 11.09
CA SER A 170 2.41 23.37 12.44
C SER A 170 1.24 23.40 13.46
N CYS A 171 0.05 23.04 13.05
CA CYS A 171 -1.06 22.83 13.95
C CYS A 171 -0.75 21.62 14.81
N LEU A 172 0.15 21.87 15.72
CA LEU A 172 0.46 20.98 16.79
C LEU A 172 -0.74 20.93 17.70
N LEU A 173 -1.51 19.86 17.59
CA LEU A 173 -1.46 19.03 18.76
C LEU A 173 -2.37 19.46 19.86
N TYR A 174 -3.62 19.27 19.63
CA TYR A 174 -4.34 18.62 20.70
C TYR A 174 -4.45 17.14 20.34
N THR A 175 -3.42 16.37 20.62
CA THR A 175 -3.59 14.95 20.85
C THR A 175 -4.36 14.84 22.16
N SER A 176 -5.66 14.59 22.07
CA SER A 176 -6.35 14.00 23.23
C SER A 176 -5.53 12.75 23.60
N PRO A 177 -5.18 12.55 24.87
CA PRO A 177 -4.43 11.38 25.26
C PRO A 177 -5.17 10.14 24.78
N SER A 178 -4.42 9.24 24.14
CA SER A 178 -4.97 7.94 23.73
C SER A 178 -5.58 7.28 24.96
N PRO A 179 -6.71 6.56 24.84
CA PRO A 179 -7.25 5.76 25.94
C PRO A 179 -6.23 4.80 26.59
N ARG A 180 -5.08 4.56 25.93
CA ARG A 180 -3.96 3.79 26.46
C ARG A 180 -3.03 4.59 27.36
N ASP A 181 -3.06 5.92 27.29
CA ASP A 181 -2.17 6.80 28.06
C ASP A 181 -2.81 7.22 29.41
N THR A 182 -4.02 6.75 29.68
CA THR A 182 -4.80 7.07 30.92
C THR A 182 -4.81 5.92 31.93
N ARG A 183 -3.82 5.02 31.88
CA ARG A 183 -3.64 3.95 32.87
C ARG A 183 -2.37 4.13 33.66
#